data_840f28b9fe9f7658722f2af83af4ed40
#
_entry.id   840f28b9fe9f7658722f2af83af4ed40
#
_cell.length_a   1.000
_cell.length_b   1.000
_cell.length_c   1.000
_cell.angle_alpha   90.00
_cell.angle_beta   90.00
_cell.angle_gamma   90.00
#
_symmetry.space_group_name_H-M   'P 1'
#
loop_
_entity.id
_entity.type
_entity.pdbx_description
1 polymer ?
#
loop_
_entity_poly.entity_id
_entity_poly.type
_entity_poly.pdbx_seq_one_letter_code
_entity_poly.pdbx_strand_id
1 'polypeptide(L)'
;AMLATGAACGTSDDSDASASKSSSKSSELTGYDVSGVKKDDAIAKMLPDYVTKDGKLTIGMDTSYAPAEFLAADGKTPVGFDVDIAKALAGVFGLEADPETANFDSIIPAVGAKYDIGISSFTVTKERLEAVDFVSHFNAGSAWAVKKGNPNKVDTSDLCGKKVAVQTATMQETAANKMAKQCKADGKAEMDVISSKLQTDVTTNVVTGKADVFYADSPVAGYAIAQTDGELETLGKTEGIAPEGIVVKKGDQQMDEALQKALQKLIDDGTYMKILKYWGVQDGAISKPEINTPGTNE
;
A
#
# COMPACT_ATOMS: atom_id res chain seq x y z
N ALA A 1 -63.12 5.06 -41.79
CA ALA A 1 -64.00 6.21 -41.71
C ALA A 1 -63.84 6.91 -40.38
N MET A 2 -63.59 8.24 -40.45
CA MET A 2 -63.82 9.29 -39.43
C MET A 2 -62.95 9.24 -38.17
N LEU A 3 -61.99 10.11 -37.96
CA LEU A 3 -62.04 11.56 -37.59
C LEU A 3 -62.67 11.84 -36.23
N ALA A 4 -61.82 12.39 -35.31
CA ALA A 4 -61.97 13.67 -34.64
C ALA A 4 -61.04 13.70 -33.42
N THR A 5 -59.98 14.46 -33.37
CA THR A 5 -59.67 15.78 -32.81
C THR A 5 -60.31 16.14 -31.48
N GLY A 6 -59.47 16.52 -30.53
CA GLY A 6 -59.84 17.22 -29.32
C GLY A 6 -58.58 17.63 -28.53
N ALA A 7 -58.14 18.85 -28.77
CA ALA A 7 -57.16 19.57 -27.95
C ALA A 7 -57.87 20.30 -26.83
N ALA A 8 -57.33 20.36 -25.63
CA ALA A 8 -57.58 21.47 -24.71
C ALA A 8 -56.41 21.60 -23.71
N CYS A 9 -55.93 22.80 -23.64
CA CYS A 9 -54.94 23.39 -22.72
C CYS A 9 -55.45 23.45 -21.27
N GLY A 10 -54.53 23.57 -20.34
CA GLY A 10 -54.80 24.21 -19.05
C GLY A 10 -53.79 23.91 -17.99
N THR A 11 -52.85 24.80 -17.87
CA THR A 11 -52.23 25.55 -16.74
C THR A 11 -51.46 24.83 -15.66
N SER A 12 -50.24 25.18 -15.64
CA SER A 12 -49.25 25.40 -14.58
C SER A 12 -49.68 25.20 -13.12
N ASP A 13 -48.83 24.45 -12.40
CA ASP A 13 -48.23 24.97 -11.17
C ASP A 13 -46.87 24.32 -10.90
N ASP A 14 -45.93 25.20 -10.57
CA ASP A 14 -44.54 24.91 -10.21
C ASP A 14 -44.48 24.05 -8.95
N SER A 15 -43.64 23.00 -8.98
CA SER A 15 -42.96 22.49 -7.82
C SER A 15 -41.61 21.91 -8.30
N ASP A 16 -40.58 22.68 -8.16
CA ASP A 16 -39.19 22.29 -8.24
C ASP A 16 -38.89 21.06 -7.34
N ALA A 17 -38.73 19.93 -7.96
CA ALA A 17 -37.99 18.82 -7.38
C ALA A 17 -36.76 18.57 -8.24
N SER A 18 -35.74 19.33 -7.97
CA SER A 18 -34.39 19.16 -8.50
C SER A 18 -33.89 17.80 -8.03
N ALA A 19 -34.18 16.74 -8.77
CA ALA A 19 -33.50 15.47 -8.64
C ALA A 19 -32.04 15.66 -9.11
N SER A 20 -31.20 16.06 -8.19
CA SER A 20 -29.74 16.03 -8.35
C SER A 20 -29.35 14.57 -8.68
N LYS A 21 -29.21 14.27 -9.96
CA LYS A 21 -28.46 13.11 -10.42
C LYS A 21 -27.01 13.33 -9.99
N SER A 22 -26.69 12.84 -8.81
CA SER A 22 -25.32 12.57 -8.42
C SER A 22 -24.77 11.53 -9.40
N SER A 23 -24.20 12.01 -10.50
CA SER A 23 -23.30 11.21 -11.30
C SER A 23 -22.05 11.01 -10.43
N SER A 24 -21.96 9.90 -9.74
CA SER A 24 -20.68 9.41 -9.23
C SER A 24 -19.78 9.16 -10.45
N LYS A 25 -19.08 10.20 -10.90
CA LYS A 25 -17.85 10.00 -11.63
C LYS A 25 -16.94 9.29 -10.64
N SER A 26 -16.73 7.99 -10.82
CA SER A 26 -15.53 7.34 -10.32
C SER A 26 -14.37 8.15 -10.92
N SER A 27 -13.79 9.06 -10.16
CA SER A 27 -12.56 9.72 -10.53
C SER A 27 -11.55 8.60 -10.63
N GLU A 28 -11.09 8.32 -11.85
CA GLU A 28 -10.01 7.38 -12.09
C GLU A 28 -8.83 7.79 -11.18
N LEU A 29 -8.41 6.89 -10.30
CA LEU A 29 -7.30 7.15 -9.39
C LEU A 29 -6.02 7.20 -10.23
N THR A 30 -5.50 8.41 -10.44
CA THR A 30 -4.32 8.66 -11.28
C THR A 30 -3.05 8.92 -10.47
N GLY A 31 -3.14 8.92 -9.13
CA GLY A 31 -2.09 9.34 -8.22
C GLY A 31 -2.10 10.84 -7.95
N TYR A 32 -1.32 11.26 -6.95
CA TYR A 32 -1.10 12.67 -6.63
C TYR A 32 -0.12 13.29 -7.63
N ASP A 33 -0.42 14.48 -8.15
CA ASP A 33 0.47 15.16 -9.08
C ASP A 33 1.69 15.73 -8.35
N VAL A 34 2.84 15.14 -8.59
CA VAL A 34 4.15 15.54 -8.04
C VAL A 34 5.01 16.31 -9.06
N SER A 35 4.48 16.67 -10.22
CA SER A 35 5.23 17.39 -11.27
C SER A 35 5.75 18.77 -10.82
N GLY A 36 5.18 19.32 -9.75
CA GLY A 36 5.64 20.54 -9.11
C GLY A 36 6.92 20.40 -8.28
N VAL A 37 7.37 19.20 -7.97
CA VAL A 37 8.59 18.96 -7.21
C VAL A 37 9.80 19.41 -8.01
N LYS A 38 10.64 20.26 -7.41
CA LYS A 38 11.84 20.79 -8.06
C LYS A 38 13.08 20.03 -7.64
N LYS A 39 13.97 19.81 -8.60
CA LYS A 39 15.31 19.29 -8.34
C LYS A 39 16.02 20.14 -7.30
N ASP A 40 16.67 19.46 -6.37
CA ASP A 40 17.62 20.07 -5.42
C ASP A 40 19.03 19.65 -5.80
N ASP A 41 19.82 20.58 -6.34
CA ASP A 41 21.16 20.28 -6.84
C ASP A 41 22.13 19.82 -5.74
N ALA A 42 21.93 20.25 -4.50
CA ALA A 42 22.78 19.82 -3.38
C ALA A 42 22.49 18.37 -3.02
N ILE A 43 21.21 18.01 -2.96
CA ILE A 43 20.79 16.64 -2.66
C ILE A 43 21.11 15.72 -3.86
N ALA A 44 20.84 16.15 -5.08
CA ALA A 44 21.13 15.38 -6.29
C ALA A 44 22.63 14.99 -6.42
N LYS A 45 23.53 15.86 -5.98
CA LYS A 45 24.97 15.60 -5.96
C LYS A 45 25.39 14.55 -4.91
N MET A 46 24.49 14.20 -3.98
CA MET A 46 24.76 13.15 -2.99
C MET A 46 24.54 11.75 -3.57
N LEU A 47 23.82 11.64 -4.70
CA LEU A 47 23.57 10.33 -5.31
C LEU A 47 24.86 9.64 -5.77
N PRO A 48 24.93 8.31 -5.62
CA PRO A 48 25.99 7.53 -6.24
C PRO A 48 25.99 7.64 -7.78
N ASP A 49 27.15 7.61 -8.40
CA ASP A 49 27.30 7.73 -9.87
C ASP A 49 26.49 6.66 -10.63
N TYR A 50 26.33 5.47 -10.07
CA TYR A 50 25.60 4.39 -10.71
C TYR A 50 24.10 4.70 -10.87
N VAL A 51 23.50 5.50 -9.96
CA VAL A 51 22.09 5.91 -10.01
C VAL A 51 21.87 6.99 -11.08
N THR A 52 22.82 7.90 -11.25
CA THR A 52 22.67 9.03 -12.18
C THR A 52 22.98 8.67 -13.64
N LYS A 53 23.47 7.47 -13.88
CA LYS A 53 24.08 7.02 -15.13
C LYS A 53 23.17 7.09 -16.35
N ASP A 54 21.89 6.77 -16.18
CA ASP A 54 20.90 6.74 -17.27
C ASP A 54 19.79 7.80 -17.13
N GLY A 55 19.86 8.62 -16.06
CA GLY A 55 18.87 9.68 -15.80
C GLY A 55 17.57 9.16 -15.19
N LYS A 56 17.52 7.90 -14.73
CA LYS A 56 16.36 7.27 -14.12
C LYS A 56 16.64 6.87 -12.68
N LEU A 57 15.58 6.79 -11.90
CA LEU A 57 15.55 6.08 -10.62
C LEU A 57 14.70 4.83 -10.84
N THR A 58 15.33 3.66 -10.91
CA THR A 58 14.63 2.38 -11.07
C THR A 58 14.13 1.88 -9.72
N ILE A 59 12.82 1.58 -9.64
CA ILE A 59 12.13 1.32 -8.39
C ILE A 59 11.40 -0.03 -8.46
N GLY A 60 11.81 -1.00 -7.64
CA GLY A 60 11.07 -2.27 -7.49
C GLY A 60 9.88 -2.11 -6.53
N MET A 61 8.69 -2.53 -6.96
CA MET A 61 7.47 -2.50 -6.14
C MET A 61 6.50 -3.61 -6.52
N ASP A 62 5.68 -4.09 -5.56
CA ASP A 62 4.62 -5.04 -5.81
C ASP A 62 3.28 -4.32 -6.01
N THR A 63 2.88 -4.13 -7.26
CA THR A 63 1.68 -3.38 -7.63
C THR A 63 0.36 -4.12 -7.39
N SER A 64 0.31 -4.98 -6.38
CA SER A 64 -0.92 -5.61 -5.89
C SER A 64 -1.36 -5.11 -4.50
N TYR A 65 -0.66 -4.12 -3.92
CA TYR A 65 -0.75 -3.74 -2.50
C TYR A 65 -1.42 -2.36 -2.29
N ALA A 66 -2.63 -2.19 -2.86
CA ALA A 66 -3.39 -0.93 -2.73
C ALA A 66 -3.72 -0.60 -1.26
N PRO A 67 -3.63 0.70 -0.83
CA PRO A 67 -3.42 1.90 -1.63
C PRO A 67 -1.95 2.35 -1.73
N ALA A 68 -0.99 1.52 -1.28
CA ALA A 68 0.43 1.86 -1.31
C ALA A 68 1.00 1.85 -2.74
N GLU A 69 0.83 0.73 -3.43
CA GLU A 69 1.22 0.57 -4.83
C GLU A 69 0.30 -0.43 -5.53
N PHE A 70 -0.30 -0.02 -6.62
CA PHE A 70 -1.19 -0.85 -7.42
C PHE A 70 -1.30 -0.32 -8.85
N LEU A 71 -1.91 -1.09 -9.73
CA LEU A 71 -2.11 -0.68 -11.12
C LEU A 71 -3.41 0.14 -11.23
N ALA A 72 -3.35 1.25 -11.94
CA ALA A 72 -4.52 2.05 -12.30
C ALA A 72 -5.50 1.23 -13.16
N ALA A 73 -6.64 1.82 -13.50
CA ALA A 73 -7.68 1.16 -14.28
C ALA A 73 -7.23 0.67 -15.67
N ASP A 74 -6.13 1.24 -16.20
CA ASP A 74 -5.50 0.77 -17.45
C ASP A 74 -4.75 -0.56 -17.31
N GLY A 75 -4.61 -1.07 -16.09
CA GLY A 75 -3.89 -2.31 -15.77
C GLY A 75 -2.38 -2.27 -16.02
N LYS A 76 -1.80 -1.06 -16.15
CA LYS A 76 -0.38 -0.88 -16.51
C LYS A 76 0.31 0.19 -15.68
N THR A 77 -0.34 1.32 -15.41
CA THR A 77 0.26 2.46 -14.75
C THR A 77 0.27 2.27 -13.23
N PRO A 78 1.46 2.22 -12.58
CA PRO A 78 1.53 2.16 -11.12
C PRO A 78 1.04 3.47 -10.50
N VAL A 79 0.20 3.34 -9.47
CA VAL A 79 -0.34 4.42 -8.64
C VAL A 79 -0.36 3.99 -7.18
N GLY A 80 -0.43 4.95 -6.26
CA GLY A 80 -0.44 4.69 -4.82
C GLY A 80 0.47 5.65 -4.07
N PHE A 81 0.40 5.65 -2.74
CA PHE A 81 1.19 6.61 -1.97
C PHE A 81 2.70 6.32 -2.04
N ASP A 82 3.11 5.06 -2.09
CA ASP A 82 4.52 4.66 -2.26
C ASP A 82 5.03 5.05 -3.66
N VAL A 83 4.17 4.88 -4.68
CA VAL A 83 4.49 5.31 -6.05
C VAL A 83 4.67 6.82 -6.14
N ASP A 84 3.77 7.60 -5.52
CA ASP A 84 3.84 9.06 -5.55
C ASP A 84 5.02 9.59 -4.74
N ILE A 85 5.36 8.96 -3.60
CA ILE A 85 6.58 9.27 -2.83
C ILE A 85 7.82 8.98 -3.68
N ALA A 86 7.89 7.84 -4.36
CA ALA A 86 9.02 7.47 -5.22
C ALA A 86 9.19 8.47 -6.38
N LYS A 87 8.09 8.86 -7.03
CA LYS A 87 8.10 9.89 -8.08
C LYS A 87 8.57 11.26 -7.54
N ALA A 88 8.13 11.65 -6.34
CA ALA A 88 8.55 12.88 -5.71
C ALA A 88 10.04 12.87 -5.36
N LEU A 89 10.56 11.75 -4.85
CA LEU A 89 12.00 11.55 -4.59
C LEU A 89 12.82 11.67 -5.89
N ALA A 90 12.39 11.02 -6.96
CA ALA A 90 13.02 11.16 -8.29
C ALA A 90 13.03 12.63 -8.75
N GLY A 91 11.93 13.37 -8.51
CA GLY A 91 11.84 14.81 -8.79
C GLY A 91 12.89 15.62 -8.02
N VAL A 92 13.09 15.36 -6.72
CA VAL A 92 14.15 16.01 -5.92
C VAL A 92 15.54 15.72 -6.47
N PHE A 93 15.78 14.51 -6.96
CA PHE A 93 17.04 14.11 -7.58
C PHE A 93 17.21 14.64 -9.00
N GLY A 94 16.12 15.09 -9.66
CA GLY A 94 16.13 15.47 -11.06
C GLY A 94 16.26 14.28 -12.00
N LEU A 95 15.74 13.12 -11.58
CA LEU A 95 15.68 11.87 -12.34
C LEU A 95 14.25 11.58 -12.79
N GLU A 96 14.09 10.75 -13.82
CA GLU A 96 12.83 10.15 -14.19
C GLU A 96 12.55 8.96 -13.24
N ALA A 97 11.35 8.89 -12.67
CA ALA A 97 10.94 7.72 -11.89
C ALA A 97 10.58 6.56 -12.82
N ASP A 98 11.16 5.39 -12.59
CA ASP A 98 10.91 4.17 -13.38
C ASP A 98 10.43 3.03 -12.46
N PRO A 99 9.13 3.04 -12.04
CA PRO A 99 8.57 2.01 -11.19
C PRO A 99 8.34 0.72 -11.97
N GLU A 100 8.98 -0.36 -11.53
CA GLU A 100 8.87 -1.69 -12.11
C GLU A 100 8.08 -2.63 -11.19
N THR A 101 7.05 -3.29 -11.75
CA THR A 101 6.26 -4.30 -11.06
C THR A 101 7.04 -5.59 -10.85
N ALA A 102 7.03 -6.10 -9.63
CA ALA A 102 7.65 -7.36 -9.24
C ALA A 102 6.84 -8.04 -8.12
N ASN A 103 7.06 -9.34 -7.89
CA ASN A 103 6.52 -9.98 -6.70
C ASN A 103 7.29 -9.50 -5.46
N PHE A 104 6.59 -9.29 -4.36
CA PHE A 104 7.14 -8.75 -3.10
C PHE A 104 8.41 -9.47 -2.64
N ASP A 105 8.40 -10.81 -2.66
CA ASP A 105 9.53 -11.66 -2.24
C ASP A 105 10.78 -11.55 -3.14
N SER A 106 10.64 -10.97 -4.34
CA SER A 106 11.74 -10.82 -5.31
C SER A 106 12.41 -9.46 -5.29
N ILE A 107 11.83 -8.46 -4.61
CA ILE A 107 12.32 -7.07 -4.66
C ILE A 107 13.62 -6.92 -3.87
N ILE A 108 13.64 -7.28 -2.58
CA ILE A 108 14.83 -7.15 -1.71
C ILE A 108 16.07 -7.79 -2.36
N PRO A 109 16.01 -9.03 -2.88
CA PRO A 109 17.20 -9.64 -3.52
C PRO A 109 17.67 -8.94 -4.80
N ALA A 110 16.82 -8.13 -5.44
CA ALA A 110 17.11 -7.47 -6.70
C ALA A 110 17.61 -6.02 -6.55
N VAL A 111 17.46 -5.41 -5.35
CA VAL A 111 17.96 -4.04 -5.08
C VAL A 111 19.49 -4.00 -5.14
N GLY A 112 20.01 -3.00 -5.83
CA GLY A 112 21.43 -2.83 -6.11
C GLY A 112 21.98 -3.68 -7.29
N ALA A 113 21.12 -4.52 -7.90
CA ALA A 113 21.46 -5.27 -9.11
C ALA A 113 20.51 -4.94 -10.27
N LYS A 114 19.20 -4.92 -10.01
CA LYS A 114 18.16 -4.59 -11.00
C LYS A 114 17.50 -3.25 -10.70
N TYR A 115 17.26 -2.96 -9.43
CA TYR A 115 16.62 -1.73 -8.96
C TYR A 115 17.62 -0.89 -8.19
N ASP A 116 17.53 0.44 -8.32
CA ASP A 116 18.28 1.36 -7.48
C ASP A 116 17.75 1.34 -6.05
N ILE A 117 16.41 1.28 -5.92
CA ILE A 117 15.69 1.18 -4.65
C ILE A 117 14.50 0.22 -4.76
N GLY A 118 14.01 -0.22 -3.60
CA GLY A 118 12.71 -0.87 -3.46
C GLY A 118 11.80 -0.03 -2.56
N ILE A 119 10.56 0.19 -2.96
CA ILE A 119 9.53 0.78 -2.11
C ILE A 119 8.23 0.02 -2.33
N SER A 120 7.76 -0.67 -1.29
CA SER A 120 6.60 -1.56 -1.34
C SER A 120 6.16 -1.91 0.07
N SER A 121 5.91 -0.91 0.90
CA SER A 121 5.49 -1.08 2.30
C SER A 121 6.33 -2.07 3.11
N PHE A 122 7.65 -2.09 2.88
CA PHE A 122 8.55 -2.99 3.60
C PHE A 122 8.70 -2.58 5.06
N THR A 123 8.17 -3.36 5.99
CA THR A 123 8.48 -3.18 7.41
C THR A 123 9.98 -3.33 7.65
N VAL A 124 10.56 -2.37 8.37
CA VAL A 124 11.97 -2.40 8.75
C VAL A 124 12.14 -3.40 9.89
N THR A 125 12.72 -4.57 9.58
CA THR A 125 12.95 -5.65 10.54
C THR A 125 14.44 -5.94 10.72
N LYS A 126 14.83 -6.48 11.87
CA LYS A 126 16.21 -6.91 12.13
C LYS A 126 16.69 -7.94 11.11
N GLU A 127 15.81 -8.89 10.76
CA GLU A 127 16.13 -9.92 9.77
C GLU A 127 16.43 -9.31 8.39
N ARG A 128 15.56 -8.39 7.92
CA ARG A 128 15.76 -7.71 6.62
C ARG A 128 17.00 -6.82 6.62
N LEU A 129 17.33 -6.20 7.76
CA LEU A 129 18.53 -5.39 7.94
C LEU A 129 19.85 -6.18 7.80
N GLU A 130 19.82 -7.51 7.89
CA GLU A 130 21.00 -8.32 7.57
C GLU A 130 21.36 -8.28 6.07
N ALA A 131 20.35 -8.16 5.21
CA ALA A 131 20.50 -8.23 3.75
C ALA A 131 20.53 -6.87 3.06
N VAL A 132 19.84 -5.86 3.58
CA VAL A 132 19.66 -4.54 2.96
C VAL A 132 19.71 -3.43 4.00
N ASP A 133 19.78 -2.18 3.54
CA ASP A 133 19.57 -1.01 4.36
C ASP A 133 18.18 -0.42 4.09
N PHE A 134 17.69 0.40 5.02
CA PHE A 134 16.38 1.04 4.94
C PHE A 134 16.43 2.52 5.29
N VAL A 135 15.65 3.31 4.57
CA VAL A 135 15.28 4.67 4.95
C VAL A 135 13.79 4.70 5.24
N SER A 136 13.38 4.92 6.50
CA SER A 136 11.96 4.89 6.88
C SER A 136 11.18 6.01 6.18
N HIS A 137 9.96 5.71 5.73
CA HIS A 137 9.12 6.67 5.02
C HIS A 137 7.67 6.70 5.48
N PHE A 138 7.22 5.69 6.24
CA PHE A 138 5.85 5.56 6.70
C PHE A 138 5.79 4.70 7.97
N ASN A 139 4.68 4.74 8.71
CA ASN A 139 4.38 3.80 9.79
C ASN A 139 3.07 3.09 9.53
N ALA A 140 3.06 1.77 9.61
CA ALA A 140 1.85 0.98 9.55
C ALA A 140 1.82 -0.06 10.67
N GLY A 141 0.63 -0.46 11.04
CA GLY A 141 0.39 -1.66 11.83
C GLY A 141 -0.29 -2.71 10.99
N SER A 142 -0.49 -3.90 11.53
CA SER A 142 -1.20 -4.97 10.86
C SER A 142 -2.67 -5.02 11.31
N ALA A 143 -3.55 -5.44 10.41
CA ALA A 143 -4.98 -5.56 10.66
C ALA A 143 -5.55 -6.86 10.08
N TRP A 144 -6.58 -7.34 10.72
CA TRP A 144 -7.34 -8.51 10.31
C TRP A 144 -8.61 -8.08 9.58
N ALA A 145 -8.95 -8.78 8.50
CA ALA A 145 -10.22 -8.58 7.81
C ALA A 145 -10.91 -9.92 7.56
N VAL A 146 -12.21 -9.94 7.82
CA VAL A 146 -13.08 -11.09 7.69
C VAL A 146 -14.24 -10.77 6.77
N LYS A 147 -14.95 -11.81 6.32
CA LYS A 147 -16.24 -11.65 5.67
C LYS A 147 -17.23 -10.98 6.62
N LYS A 148 -18.05 -10.06 6.09
CA LYS A 148 -19.00 -9.28 6.88
C LYS A 148 -19.89 -10.17 7.76
N GLY A 149 -20.02 -9.75 9.03
CA GLY A 149 -20.74 -10.50 10.04
C GLY A 149 -19.95 -11.68 10.62
N ASN A 150 -18.69 -11.83 10.24
CA ASN A 150 -17.79 -12.87 10.76
C ASN A 150 -18.45 -14.27 10.84
N PRO A 151 -18.94 -14.83 9.71
CA PRO A 151 -19.73 -16.06 9.71
C PRO A 151 -18.95 -17.26 10.26
N ASN A 152 -17.62 -17.25 10.11
CA ASN A 152 -16.74 -18.31 10.58
C ASN A 152 -16.29 -18.15 12.03
N LYS A 153 -16.84 -17.14 12.75
CA LYS A 153 -16.55 -16.86 14.17
C LYS A 153 -15.04 -16.85 14.44
N VAL A 154 -14.31 -16.09 13.62
CA VAL A 154 -12.88 -15.88 13.79
C VAL A 154 -12.65 -15.06 15.05
N ASP A 155 -11.75 -15.54 15.91
CA ASP A 155 -11.27 -14.82 17.09
C ASP A 155 -9.75 -14.65 16.94
N THR A 156 -9.28 -13.41 16.88
CA THR A 156 -7.85 -13.12 16.68
C THR A 156 -6.98 -13.55 17.86
N SER A 157 -7.58 -13.82 19.01
CA SER A 157 -6.87 -14.38 20.18
C SER A 157 -6.65 -15.90 20.09
N ASP A 158 -7.41 -16.62 19.26
CA ASP A 158 -7.26 -18.05 19.00
C ASP A 158 -7.65 -18.39 17.55
N LEU A 159 -6.67 -18.44 16.67
CA LEU A 159 -6.84 -18.76 15.26
C LEU A 159 -6.67 -20.25 14.94
N CYS A 160 -6.51 -21.10 15.95
CA CYS A 160 -6.37 -22.54 15.72
C CYS A 160 -7.61 -23.12 15.04
N GLY A 161 -7.39 -23.91 14.00
CA GLY A 161 -8.46 -24.47 13.16
C GLY A 161 -9.03 -23.50 12.10
N LYS A 162 -8.48 -22.30 11.98
CA LYS A 162 -8.88 -21.31 10.97
C LYS A 162 -7.96 -21.32 9.75
N LYS A 163 -8.48 -20.86 8.64
CA LYS A 163 -7.74 -20.61 7.38
C LYS A 163 -7.39 -19.14 7.30
N VAL A 164 -6.11 -18.83 7.40
CA VAL A 164 -5.59 -17.46 7.39
C VAL A 164 -4.88 -17.18 6.08
N ALA A 165 -5.36 -16.22 5.32
CA ALA A 165 -4.74 -15.79 4.07
C ALA A 165 -3.74 -14.65 4.33
N VAL A 166 -2.56 -14.75 3.72
CA VAL A 166 -1.47 -13.78 3.84
C VAL A 166 -0.72 -13.65 2.52
N GLN A 167 -0.07 -12.50 2.32
CA GLN A 167 0.85 -12.37 1.19
C GLN A 167 2.22 -12.99 1.53
N THR A 168 2.82 -13.65 0.55
CA THR A 168 4.11 -14.34 0.67
C THR A 168 5.23 -13.35 1.05
N ALA A 169 6.12 -13.78 1.96
CA ALA A 169 7.30 -13.05 2.46
C ALA A 169 6.99 -11.77 3.26
N THR A 170 5.73 -11.56 3.67
CA THR A 170 5.36 -10.47 4.58
C THR A 170 5.63 -10.83 6.04
N MET A 171 5.66 -9.81 6.89
CA MET A 171 5.68 -10.01 8.34
C MET A 171 4.44 -10.75 8.83
N GLN A 172 3.29 -10.50 8.21
CA GLN A 172 2.04 -11.16 8.51
C GLN A 172 2.11 -12.66 8.22
N GLU A 173 2.76 -13.07 7.12
CA GLU A 173 3.00 -14.49 6.85
C GLU A 173 3.90 -15.13 7.94
N THR A 174 4.98 -14.44 8.31
CA THR A 174 5.87 -14.92 9.39
C THR A 174 5.11 -15.08 10.70
N ALA A 175 4.28 -14.10 11.08
CA ALA A 175 3.45 -14.14 12.27
C ALA A 175 2.41 -15.28 12.21
N ALA A 176 1.70 -15.43 11.09
CA ALA A 176 0.72 -16.48 10.88
C ALA A 176 1.36 -17.89 10.98
N ASN A 177 2.52 -18.08 10.36
CA ASN A 177 3.26 -19.35 10.46
C ASN A 177 3.72 -19.65 11.89
N LYS A 178 4.09 -18.63 12.67
CA LYS A 178 4.42 -18.80 14.10
C LYS A 178 3.19 -19.23 14.90
N MET A 179 2.03 -18.61 14.66
CA MET A 179 0.76 -18.96 15.29
C MET A 179 0.35 -20.40 14.93
N ALA A 180 0.48 -20.82 13.67
CA ALA A 180 0.19 -22.18 13.23
C ALA A 180 1.07 -23.23 13.93
N LYS A 181 2.37 -22.94 14.06
CA LYS A 181 3.30 -23.79 14.83
C LYS A 181 2.91 -23.90 16.31
N GLN A 182 2.45 -22.78 16.89
CA GLN A 182 1.99 -22.76 18.28
C GLN A 182 0.72 -23.61 18.46
N CYS A 183 -0.27 -23.49 17.58
CA CYS A 183 -1.48 -24.32 17.61
C CYS A 183 -1.12 -25.82 17.63
N LYS A 184 -0.19 -26.24 16.79
CA LYS A 184 0.29 -27.63 16.75
C LYS A 184 1.01 -28.02 18.02
N ALA A 185 1.87 -27.17 18.58
CA ALA A 185 2.59 -27.41 19.82
C ALA A 185 1.64 -27.59 21.04
N ASP A 186 0.55 -26.81 21.04
CA ASP A 186 -0.48 -26.83 22.08
C ASP A 186 -1.50 -27.99 21.90
N GLY A 187 -1.34 -28.83 20.88
CA GLY A 187 -2.27 -29.93 20.57
C GLY A 187 -3.67 -29.46 20.15
N LYS A 188 -3.80 -28.21 19.69
CA LYS A 188 -5.04 -27.64 19.17
C LYS A 188 -5.26 -28.01 17.69
N ALA A 189 -6.44 -27.66 17.15
CA ALA A 189 -6.72 -27.82 15.74
C ALA A 189 -5.68 -27.07 14.88
N GLU A 190 -5.27 -27.67 13.77
CA GLU A 190 -4.27 -27.09 12.88
C GLU A 190 -4.80 -25.79 12.25
N MET A 191 -4.00 -24.73 12.28
CA MET A 191 -4.25 -23.50 11.57
C MET A 191 -3.65 -23.60 10.17
N ASP A 192 -4.45 -23.34 9.14
CA ASP A 192 -4.03 -23.38 7.73
C ASP A 192 -3.61 -21.98 7.28
N VAL A 193 -2.35 -21.81 6.89
CA VAL A 193 -1.82 -20.54 6.35
C VAL A 193 -1.84 -20.62 4.83
N ILE A 194 -2.72 -19.82 4.21
CA ILE A 194 -2.87 -19.73 2.75
C ILE A 194 -2.05 -18.55 2.27
N SER A 195 -0.85 -18.84 1.78
CA SER A 195 0.07 -17.85 1.22
C SER A 195 -0.21 -17.63 -0.27
N SER A 196 -0.27 -16.36 -0.70
CA SER A 196 -0.45 -15.96 -2.11
C SER A 196 0.59 -14.91 -2.49
N LYS A 197 1.05 -14.94 -3.73
CA LYS A 197 2.03 -13.96 -4.23
C LYS A 197 1.46 -12.54 -4.27
N LEU A 198 0.19 -12.40 -4.63
CA LEU A 198 -0.48 -11.12 -4.80
C LEU A 198 -1.46 -10.86 -3.65
N GLN A 199 -1.45 -9.66 -3.10
CA GLN A 199 -2.40 -9.25 -2.06
C GLN A 199 -3.85 -9.28 -2.56
N THR A 200 -4.09 -9.02 -3.84
CA THR A 200 -5.41 -9.14 -4.46
C THR A 200 -5.98 -10.56 -4.36
N ASP A 201 -5.12 -11.59 -4.48
CA ASP A 201 -5.53 -12.99 -4.29
C ASP A 201 -5.82 -13.29 -2.82
N VAL A 202 -5.04 -12.70 -1.89
CA VAL A 202 -5.27 -12.82 -0.45
C VAL A 202 -6.67 -12.31 -0.09
N THR A 203 -7.03 -11.11 -0.54
CA THR A 203 -8.37 -10.51 -0.36
C THR A 203 -9.45 -11.39 -0.98
N THR A 204 -9.25 -11.85 -2.22
CA THR A 204 -10.19 -12.71 -2.93
C THR A 204 -10.45 -14.04 -2.21
N ASN A 205 -9.43 -14.62 -1.59
CA ASN A 205 -9.58 -15.85 -0.81
C ASN A 205 -10.59 -15.71 0.34
N VAL A 206 -10.65 -14.53 0.98
CA VAL A 206 -11.65 -14.28 2.04
C VAL A 206 -13.02 -13.97 1.46
N VAL A 207 -13.11 -13.13 0.43
CA VAL A 207 -14.38 -12.79 -0.23
C VAL A 207 -15.08 -14.05 -0.75
N THR A 208 -14.35 -14.98 -1.35
CA THR A 208 -14.88 -16.24 -1.89
C THR A 208 -15.08 -17.34 -0.84
N GLY A 209 -14.63 -17.13 0.40
CA GLY A 209 -14.74 -18.13 1.49
C GLY A 209 -13.71 -19.24 1.41
N LYS A 210 -12.66 -19.11 0.61
CA LYS A 210 -11.53 -20.05 0.59
C LYS A 210 -10.67 -19.90 1.86
N ALA A 211 -10.59 -18.67 2.40
CA ALA A 211 -10.01 -18.37 3.70
C ALA A 211 -11.06 -17.76 4.64
N ASP A 212 -10.83 -17.89 5.96
CA ASP A 212 -11.72 -17.35 7.00
C ASP A 212 -11.40 -15.87 7.30
N VAL A 213 -10.14 -15.50 7.18
CA VAL A 213 -9.59 -14.19 7.55
C VAL A 213 -8.35 -13.91 6.73
N PHE A 214 -8.05 -12.65 6.44
CA PHE A 214 -6.71 -12.26 5.98
C PHE A 214 -6.02 -11.32 6.96
N TYR A 215 -4.69 -11.29 6.88
CA TYR A 215 -3.82 -10.45 7.69
C TYR A 215 -2.89 -9.66 6.78
N ALA A 216 -2.95 -8.34 6.87
CA ALA A 216 -2.17 -7.40 6.04
C ALA A 216 -1.93 -6.09 6.79
N ASP A 217 -1.15 -5.18 6.19
CA ASP A 217 -1.00 -3.84 6.76
C ASP A 217 -2.34 -3.11 6.83
N SER A 218 -2.50 -2.31 7.88
CA SER A 218 -3.79 -1.69 8.19
C SER A 218 -4.33 -0.78 7.08
N PRO A 219 -3.52 0.01 6.33
CA PRO A 219 -4.05 0.76 5.19
C PRO A 219 -4.57 -0.15 4.08
N VAL A 220 -3.91 -1.29 3.86
CA VAL A 220 -4.28 -2.26 2.82
C VAL A 220 -5.56 -2.99 3.18
N ALA A 221 -5.70 -3.44 4.43
CA ALA A 221 -6.94 -4.02 4.92
C ALA A 221 -8.11 -3.03 4.82
N GLY A 222 -7.89 -1.78 5.25
CA GLY A 222 -8.90 -0.72 5.15
C GLY A 222 -9.33 -0.42 3.71
N TYR A 223 -8.38 -0.37 2.78
CA TYR A 223 -8.67 -0.16 1.36
C TYR A 223 -9.46 -1.35 0.77
N ALA A 224 -9.03 -2.59 1.03
CA ALA A 224 -9.73 -3.79 0.57
C ALA A 224 -11.19 -3.83 1.05
N ILE A 225 -11.44 -3.48 2.32
CA ILE A 225 -12.79 -3.39 2.88
C ILE A 225 -13.61 -2.33 2.14
N ALA A 226 -13.04 -1.15 1.89
CA ALA A 226 -13.75 -0.08 1.16
C ALA A 226 -14.08 -0.46 -0.28
N GLN A 227 -13.21 -1.25 -0.95
CA GLN A 227 -13.38 -1.65 -2.35
C GLN A 227 -14.30 -2.87 -2.55
N THR A 228 -14.64 -3.59 -1.49
CA THR A 228 -15.48 -4.80 -1.57
C THR A 228 -16.96 -4.55 -1.28
N ASP A 229 -17.44 -3.28 -1.38
CA ASP A 229 -18.86 -2.90 -1.23
C ASP A 229 -19.56 -3.52 0.00
N GLY A 230 -18.81 -3.63 1.11
CA GLY A 230 -19.32 -4.18 2.37
C GLY A 230 -19.31 -5.72 2.45
N GLU A 231 -18.60 -6.41 1.57
CA GLU A 231 -18.38 -7.86 1.67
C GLU A 231 -17.42 -8.22 2.82
N LEU A 232 -16.51 -7.31 3.17
CA LEU A 232 -15.52 -7.47 4.23
C LEU A 232 -15.75 -6.47 5.36
N GLU A 233 -15.23 -6.81 6.54
CA GLU A 233 -15.14 -5.91 7.69
C GLU A 233 -13.84 -6.14 8.46
N THR A 234 -13.39 -5.10 9.18
CA THR A 234 -12.24 -5.20 10.09
C THR A 234 -12.59 -6.05 11.29
N LEU A 235 -11.68 -6.92 11.71
CA LEU A 235 -11.77 -7.69 12.95
C LEU A 235 -10.70 -7.24 13.94
N GLY A 236 -11.13 -6.78 15.11
CA GLY A 236 -10.22 -6.30 16.16
C GLY A 236 -9.67 -4.89 15.88
N LYS A 237 -8.46 -4.64 16.37
CA LYS A 237 -7.75 -3.36 16.25
C LYS A 237 -6.47 -3.55 15.44
N THR A 238 -5.95 -2.47 14.89
CA THR A 238 -4.59 -2.43 14.33
C THR A 238 -3.56 -2.74 15.41
N GLU A 239 -2.62 -3.61 15.09
CA GLU A 239 -1.59 -4.13 15.99
C GLU A 239 -0.19 -3.83 15.44
N GLY A 240 0.81 -3.78 16.32
CA GLY A 240 2.22 -3.81 15.96
C GLY A 240 2.67 -2.68 15.02
N ILE A 241 2.32 -1.42 15.31
CA ILE A 241 2.77 -0.29 14.50
C ILE A 241 4.29 -0.28 14.44
N ALA A 242 4.84 -0.27 13.23
CA ALA A 242 6.27 -0.31 12.95
C ALA A 242 6.61 0.58 11.74
N PRO A 243 7.87 1.03 11.61
CA PRO A 243 8.30 1.78 10.44
C PRO A 243 8.35 0.89 9.20
N GLU A 244 7.87 1.44 8.09
CA GLU A 244 8.10 0.94 6.74
C GLU A 244 9.22 1.76 6.09
N GLY A 245 10.05 1.10 5.28
CA GLY A 245 11.25 1.73 4.74
C GLY A 245 11.44 1.48 3.25
N ILE A 246 12.10 2.46 2.63
CA ILE A 246 12.66 2.36 1.29
C ILE A 246 13.89 1.47 1.39
N VAL A 247 13.92 0.41 0.59
CA VAL A 247 15.02 -0.57 0.55
C VAL A 247 16.18 -0.02 -0.26
N VAL A 248 17.36 -0.11 0.31
CA VAL A 248 18.64 0.29 -0.30
C VAL A 248 19.62 -0.88 -0.27
N LYS A 249 20.51 -0.96 -1.24
CA LYS A 249 21.59 -1.94 -1.24
C LYS A 249 22.37 -1.88 0.07
N LYS A 250 22.63 -3.03 0.68
CA LYS A 250 23.37 -3.13 1.93
C LYS A 250 24.71 -2.41 1.89
N GLY A 251 24.92 -1.49 2.84
CA GLY A 251 26.15 -0.72 3.02
C GLY A 251 26.31 0.47 2.09
N ASP A 252 25.27 0.84 1.31
CA ASP A 252 25.29 2.03 0.46
C ASP A 252 24.89 3.29 1.22
N GLN A 253 25.77 3.74 2.12
CA GLN A 253 25.53 4.92 2.94
C GLN A 253 25.27 6.20 2.13
N GLN A 254 25.88 6.30 0.94
CA GLN A 254 25.69 7.46 0.06
C GLN A 254 24.24 7.54 -0.42
N MET A 255 23.65 6.42 -0.82
CA MET A 255 22.26 6.34 -1.23
C MET A 255 21.30 6.54 -0.05
N ASP A 256 21.59 5.96 1.11
CA ASP A 256 20.84 6.13 2.35
C ASP A 256 20.70 7.60 2.74
N GLU A 257 21.83 8.33 2.77
CA GLU A 257 21.87 9.74 3.14
C GLU A 257 21.17 10.63 2.10
N ALA A 258 21.33 10.32 0.80
CA ALA A 258 20.66 11.05 -0.27
C ALA A 258 19.12 10.91 -0.16
N LEU A 259 18.63 9.68 0.03
CA LEU A 259 17.19 9.41 0.22
C LEU A 259 16.65 10.05 1.49
N GLN A 260 17.36 9.95 2.61
CA GLN A 260 16.97 10.59 3.86
C GLN A 260 16.82 12.10 3.70
N LYS A 261 17.76 12.77 3.03
CA LYS A 261 17.70 14.21 2.77
C LYS A 261 16.58 14.59 1.81
N ALA A 262 16.39 13.81 0.74
CA ALA A 262 15.32 14.05 -0.21
C ALA A 262 13.94 13.89 0.43
N LEU A 263 13.73 12.85 1.22
CA LEU A 263 12.46 12.63 1.91
C LEU A 263 12.22 13.70 3.00
N GLN A 264 13.24 14.09 3.76
CA GLN A 264 13.12 15.19 4.73
C GLN A 264 12.70 16.49 4.04
N LYS A 265 13.28 16.82 2.88
CA LYS A 265 12.87 17.98 2.09
C LYS A 265 11.39 17.93 1.71
N LEU A 266 10.89 16.77 1.26
CA LEU A 266 9.47 16.59 0.92
C LEU A 266 8.55 16.69 2.15
N ILE A 267 9.03 16.31 3.32
CA ILE A 267 8.33 16.50 4.60
C ILE A 267 8.27 17.98 4.94
N ASP A 268 9.40 18.67 4.88
CA ASP A 268 9.54 20.08 5.29
C ASP A 268 8.74 21.03 4.38
N ASP A 269 8.68 20.77 3.06
CA ASP A 269 7.90 21.58 2.12
C ASP A 269 6.41 21.16 2.04
N GLY A 270 6.02 20.12 2.76
CA GLY A 270 4.65 19.63 2.89
C GLY A 270 4.16 18.77 1.72
N THR A 271 4.99 18.47 0.72
CA THR A 271 4.63 17.61 -0.41
C THR A 271 4.30 16.19 0.07
N TYR A 272 5.12 15.63 0.94
CA TYR A 272 4.90 14.33 1.55
C TYR A 272 3.52 14.23 2.23
N MET A 273 3.16 15.20 3.07
CA MET A 273 1.86 15.20 3.73
C MET A 273 0.68 15.36 2.76
N LYS A 274 0.86 16.08 1.65
CA LYS A 274 -0.19 16.20 0.63
C LYS A 274 -0.42 14.88 -0.10
N ILE A 275 0.64 14.13 -0.39
CA ILE A 275 0.55 12.78 -0.95
C ILE A 275 -0.24 11.88 0.00
N LEU A 276 0.13 11.80 1.28
CA LEU A 276 -0.55 10.94 2.24
C LEU A 276 -2.03 11.31 2.44
N LYS A 277 -2.35 12.61 2.48
CA LYS A 277 -3.74 13.08 2.58
C LYS A 277 -4.56 12.75 1.33
N TYR A 278 -3.97 12.82 0.14
CA TYR A 278 -4.65 12.42 -1.10
C TYR A 278 -5.11 10.97 -1.05
N TRP A 279 -4.29 10.09 -0.46
CA TRP A 279 -4.58 8.68 -0.30
C TRP A 279 -5.33 8.32 0.99
N GLY A 280 -5.57 9.30 1.88
CA GLY A 280 -6.27 9.08 3.15
C GLY A 280 -5.48 8.29 4.19
N VAL A 281 -4.16 8.29 4.09
CA VAL A 281 -3.24 7.51 4.95
C VAL A 281 -2.33 8.38 5.82
N GLN A 282 -2.70 9.63 6.05
CA GLN A 282 -1.89 10.60 6.80
C GLN A 282 -1.57 10.19 8.24
N ASP A 283 -2.33 9.24 8.81
CA ASP A 283 -2.10 8.75 10.18
C ASP A 283 -0.79 7.95 10.30
N GLY A 284 -0.27 7.42 9.19
CA GLY A 284 1.03 6.75 9.10
C GLY A 284 2.21 7.68 8.85
N ALA A 285 1.98 9.02 8.80
CA ALA A 285 3.02 9.99 8.51
C ALA A 285 4.14 9.96 9.55
N ILE A 286 5.38 10.10 9.06
CA ILE A 286 6.57 10.33 9.87
C ILE A 286 6.97 11.82 9.82
N SER A 287 7.65 12.29 10.85
CA SER A 287 8.23 13.65 10.91
C SER A 287 9.69 13.69 10.51
N LYS A 288 10.38 12.55 10.58
CA LYS A 288 11.81 12.42 10.30
C LYS A 288 12.11 11.02 9.74
N PRO A 289 12.75 10.93 8.56
CA PRO A 289 13.25 9.65 8.06
C PRO A 289 14.45 9.17 8.87
N GLU A 290 14.47 7.89 9.21
CA GLU A 290 15.55 7.25 9.93
C GLU A 290 16.19 6.14 9.09
N ILE A 291 17.51 5.99 9.23
CA ILE A 291 18.28 4.95 8.54
C ILE A 291 18.41 3.75 9.47
N ASN A 292 18.05 2.56 8.98
CA ASN A 292 18.26 1.27 9.66
C ASN A 292 17.67 1.18 11.08
N THR A 293 16.54 1.83 11.33
CA THR A 293 15.89 1.82 12.64
C THR A 293 14.67 0.90 12.61
N PRO A 294 14.77 -0.33 13.13
CA PRO A 294 13.64 -1.26 13.18
C PRO A 294 12.61 -0.85 14.23
N GLY A 295 11.40 -1.38 14.12
CA GLY A 295 10.37 -1.20 15.13
C GLY A 295 10.78 -1.78 16.49
N THR A 296 10.22 -1.20 17.56
CA THR A 296 10.54 -1.58 18.95
C THR A 296 9.92 -2.91 19.40
N ASN A 297 9.04 -3.48 18.60
CA ASN A 297 8.24 -4.67 18.94
C ASN A 297 8.81 -5.99 18.38
N GLU A 298 10.08 -6.00 17.97
CA GLU A 298 10.77 -7.19 17.45
C GLU A 298 11.73 -7.83 18.46
#